data_a18f5f392e5dfa062a52d388f17f5a27
#
_entry.id   a18f5f392e5dfa062a52d388f17f5a27
#
_cell.length_a   1.000
_cell.length_b   1.000
_cell.length_c   1.000
_cell.angle_alpha   90.00
_cell.angle_beta   90.00
_cell.angle_gamma   90.00
#
_symmetry.space_group_name_H-M   'P 1'
#
loop_
_entity.id
_entity.type
_entity.pdbx_description
1 polymer ?
#
loop_
_entity_poly.entity_id
_entity_poly.type
_entity_poly.pdbx_seq_one_letter_code
_entity_poly.pdbx_strand_id
1 'polypeptide(L)'
;GLALLTAVTTLLVISAVLIETPLAFSSFPAILLITTLFRLALTISTTRLILLEADAGHIVQTFGEFVVGGNIAVGLTIFIIISVVNFLVVTKGSERVAEVAARFSLDGMPGKQMSIDSDLRAGLINQSTAKQRRATLEKESQLFGAMDGAIKFVKNDAIAGLVITAVNLLGGLAVGMLQKDMSFSQAASIYSILSVGDGLV
;
A
#
# COMPACT_ATOMS: atom_id res chain seq x y z
N GLY A 1 -1.85 -13.21 -11.09
CA GLY A 1 -1.31 -11.98 -10.47
C GLY A 1 -1.87 -11.76 -9.09
N LEU A 2 -3.19 -11.59 -8.94
CA LEU A 2 -3.86 -11.29 -7.66
C LEU A 2 -3.61 -12.34 -6.57
N ALA A 3 -3.71 -13.62 -6.88
CA ALA A 3 -3.44 -14.70 -5.91
C ALA A 3 -2.00 -14.66 -5.37
N LEU A 4 -1.04 -14.30 -6.20
CA LEU A 4 0.34 -14.12 -5.76
C LEU A 4 0.47 -12.91 -4.83
N LEU A 5 -0.19 -11.80 -5.16
CA LEU A 5 -0.17 -10.57 -4.37
C LEU A 5 -0.77 -10.83 -2.97
N THR A 6 -1.94 -11.47 -2.90
CA THR A 6 -2.58 -11.83 -1.63
C THR A 6 -1.73 -12.78 -0.79
N ALA A 7 -1.08 -13.78 -1.41
CA ALA A 7 -0.18 -14.69 -0.71
C ALA A 7 1.05 -13.94 -0.13
N VAL A 8 1.69 -13.08 -0.91
CA VAL A 8 2.83 -12.28 -0.44
C VAL A 8 2.42 -11.34 0.68
N THR A 9 1.28 -10.65 0.55
CA THR A 9 0.77 -9.74 1.57
C THR A 9 0.48 -10.47 2.88
N THR A 10 -0.16 -11.64 2.80
CA THR A 10 -0.44 -12.48 3.99
C THR A 10 0.86 -12.93 4.67
N LEU A 11 1.86 -13.38 3.90
CA LEU A 11 3.17 -13.74 4.44
C LEU A 11 3.87 -12.57 5.11
N LEU A 12 3.79 -11.35 4.52
CA LEU A 12 4.36 -10.15 5.12
C LEU A 12 3.69 -9.79 6.46
N VAL A 13 2.37 -9.89 6.55
CA VAL A 13 1.63 -9.65 7.79
C VAL A 13 2.03 -10.66 8.87
N ILE A 14 2.07 -11.95 8.53
CA ILE A 14 2.48 -13.01 9.47
C ILE A 14 3.93 -12.77 9.92
N SER A 15 4.84 -12.47 8.99
CA SER A 15 6.23 -12.17 9.30
C SER A 15 6.36 -10.95 10.23
N ALA A 16 5.60 -9.88 9.98
CA ALA A 16 5.63 -8.67 10.80
C ALA A 16 5.17 -8.90 12.24
N VAL A 17 4.22 -9.83 12.45
CA VAL A 17 3.75 -10.20 13.80
C VAL A 17 4.74 -11.08 14.55
N LEU A 18 5.47 -11.96 13.83
CA LEU A 18 6.40 -12.92 14.44
C LEU A 18 7.79 -12.35 14.74
N ILE A 19 8.15 -11.21 14.17
CA ILE A 19 9.48 -10.61 14.31
C ILE A 19 9.57 -9.86 15.65
N GLU A 20 10.56 -10.23 16.47
CA GLU A 20 10.79 -9.61 17.78
C GLU A 20 11.48 -8.25 17.70
N THR A 21 12.34 -8.02 16.69
CA THR A 21 13.09 -6.76 16.54
C THR A 21 12.95 -6.21 15.12
N PRO A 22 12.75 -4.89 14.95
CA PRO A 22 12.61 -4.28 13.62
C PRO A 22 13.81 -4.53 12.68
N LEU A 23 15.03 -4.60 13.26
CA LEU A 23 16.26 -4.86 12.53
C LEU A 23 16.34 -6.26 11.90
N ALA A 24 15.66 -7.26 12.49
CA ALA A 24 15.59 -8.60 11.92
C ALA A 24 14.92 -8.62 10.55
N PHE A 25 14.11 -7.61 10.24
CA PHE A 25 13.43 -7.49 8.94
C PHE A 25 13.83 -6.20 8.20
N SER A 26 15.10 -5.93 8.12
CA SER A 26 15.65 -4.74 7.45
C SER A 26 15.32 -4.64 5.96
N SER A 27 14.97 -5.75 5.29
CA SER A 27 14.51 -5.79 3.91
C SER A 27 13.03 -5.40 3.72
N PHE A 28 12.26 -5.23 4.78
CA PHE A 28 10.82 -4.92 4.72
C PHE A 28 10.49 -3.70 3.85
N PRO A 29 11.18 -2.55 3.95
CA PRO A 29 10.90 -1.40 3.10
C PRO A 29 11.07 -1.70 1.61
N ALA A 30 12.10 -2.48 1.24
CA ALA A 30 12.34 -2.87 -0.15
C ALA A 30 11.26 -3.82 -0.68
N ILE A 31 10.84 -4.80 0.14
CA ILE A 31 9.77 -5.72 -0.22
C ILE A 31 8.46 -4.96 -0.39
N LEU A 32 8.16 -4.01 0.49
CA LEU A 32 6.98 -3.17 0.41
C LEU A 32 6.94 -2.38 -0.92
N LEU A 33 8.06 -1.78 -1.32
CA LEU A 33 8.17 -1.07 -2.61
C LEU A 33 7.94 -1.99 -3.81
N ILE A 34 8.56 -3.18 -3.82
CA ILE A 34 8.42 -4.15 -4.92
C ILE A 34 6.97 -4.63 -5.00
N THR A 35 6.35 -4.95 -3.88
CA THR A 35 4.95 -5.41 -3.82
C THR A 35 4.00 -4.31 -4.33
N THR A 36 4.25 -3.06 -3.95
CA THR A 36 3.45 -1.91 -4.41
C THR A 36 3.61 -1.67 -5.92
N LEU A 37 4.84 -1.77 -6.46
CA LEU A 37 5.08 -1.69 -7.91
C LEU A 37 4.38 -2.82 -8.67
N PHE A 38 4.41 -4.03 -8.12
CA PHE A 38 3.71 -5.17 -8.71
C PHE A 38 2.18 -4.96 -8.71
N ARG A 39 1.62 -4.44 -7.61
CA ARG A 39 0.21 -4.05 -7.54
C ARG A 39 -0.14 -3.00 -8.59
N LEU A 40 0.68 -1.95 -8.72
CA LEU A 40 0.47 -0.92 -9.73
C LEU A 40 0.45 -1.48 -11.16
N ALA A 41 1.38 -2.38 -11.47
CA ALA A 41 1.44 -3.04 -12.77
C ALA A 41 0.18 -3.89 -13.03
N LEU A 42 -0.34 -4.59 -12.02
CA LEU A 42 -1.60 -5.32 -12.12
C LEU A 42 -2.78 -4.39 -12.38
N THR A 43 -2.91 -3.30 -11.61
CA THR A 43 -3.98 -2.32 -11.77
C THR A 43 -3.97 -1.69 -13.17
N ILE A 44 -2.80 -1.35 -13.72
CA ILE A 44 -2.69 -0.85 -15.09
C ILE A 44 -3.14 -1.91 -16.12
N SER A 45 -2.75 -3.17 -15.91
CA SER A 45 -3.17 -4.28 -16.78
C SER A 45 -4.68 -4.52 -16.72
N THR A 46 -5.27 -4.49 -15.52
CA THR A 46 -6.71 -4.63 -15.32
C THR A 46 -7.47 -3.46 -15.93
N THR A 47 -6.98 -2.23 -15.74
CA THR A 47 -7.55 -1.03 -16.40
C THR A 47 -7.64 -1.20 -17.90
N ARG A 48 -6.58 -1.72 -18.54
CA ARG A 48 -6.59 -1.97 -19.97
C ARG A 48 -7.66 -2.98 -20.37
N LEU A 49 -7.80 -4.08 -19.63
CA LEU A 49 -8.83 -5.10 -19.89
C LEU A 49 -10.25 -4.53 -19.71
N ILE A 50 -10.48 -3.77 -18.63
CA ILE A 50 -11.76 -3.11 -18.37
C ILE A 50 -12.17 -2.23 -19.54
N LEU A 51 -11.27 -1.36 -20.02
CA LEU A 51 -11.59 -0.40 -21.06
C LEU A 51 -11.72 -1.06 -22.45
N LEU A 52 -10.86 -2.03 -22.79
CA LEU A 52 -10.88 -2.66 -24.11
C LEU A 52 -11.93 -3.77 -24.23
N GLU A 53 -12.04 -4.63 -23.20
CA GLU A 53 -12.82 -5.86 -23.30
C GLU A 53 -14.12 -5.79 -22.47
N ALA A 54 -14.26 -4.78 -21.58
CA ALA A 54 -15.31 -4.72 -20.54
C ALA A 54 -15.28 -5.98 -19.65
N ASP A 55 -14.08 -6.44 -19.34
CA ASP A 55 -13.79 -7.58 -18.49
C ASP A 55 -12.61 -7.23 -17.56
N ALA A 56 -12.60 -7.75 -16.36
CA ALA A 56 -11.53 -7.57 -15.38
C ALA A 56 -11.08 -8.90 -14.77
N GLY A 57 -11.57 -10.00 -15.31
CA GLY A 57 -11.41 -11.34 -14.76
C GLY A 57 -12.39 -11.67 -13.65
N HIS A 58 -12.62 -12.96 -13.46
CA HIS A 58 -13.68 -13.49 -12.59
C HIS A 58 -13.60 -12.99 -11.14
N ILE A 59 -12.40 -12.85 -10.57
CA ILE A 59 -12.23 -12.39 -9.18
C ILE A 59 -12.73 -10.96 -9.02
N VAL A 60 -12.27 -10.05 -9.87
CA VAL A 60 -12.64 -8.62 -9.83
C VAL A 60 -14.15 -8.45 -10.06
N GLN A 61 -14.70 -9.17 -11.04
CA GLN A 61 -16.12 -9.14 -11.32
C GLN A 61 -16.95 -9.62 -10.13
N THR A 62 -16.59 -10.77 -9.52
CA THR A 62 -17.31 -11.32 -8.37
C THR A 62 -17.30 -10.37 -7.17
N PHE A 63 -16.16 -9.72 -6.88
CA PHE A 63 -16.07 -8.70 -5.83
C PHE A 63 -16.94 -7.49 -6.15
N GLY A 64 -16.90 -6.99 -7.37
CA GLY A 64 -17.74 -5.90 -7.82
C GLY A 64 -19.23 -6.22 -7.71
N GLU A 65 -19.66 -7.38 -8.18
CA GLU A 65 -21.05 -7.85 -8.05
C GLU A 65 -21.50 -7.98 -6.60
N PHE A 66 -20.63 -8.48 -5.73
CA PHE A 66 -20.91 -8.60 -4.28
C PHE A 66 -21.17 -7.23 -3.64
N VAL A 67 -20.36 -6.22 -3.97
CA VAL A 67 -20.47 -4.87 -3.38
C VAL A 67 -21.62 -4.09 -4.00
N VAL A 68 -21.82 -4.18 -5.31
CA VAL A 68 -22.89 -3.48 -6.02
C VAL A 68 -24.27 -4.08 -5.72
N GLY A 69 -24.34 -5.40 -5.46
CA GLY A 69 -25.54 -6.06 -4.92
C GLY A 69 -26.83 -5.84 -5.72
N GLY A 70 -26.72 -5.65 -7.05
CA GLY A 70 -27.86 -5.39 -7.94
C GLY A 70 -28.38 -3.93 -7.94
N ASN A 71 -27.85 -3.05 -7.08
CA ASN A 71 -28.19 -1.62 -7.08
C ASN A 71 -26.91 -0.76 -7.19
N ILE A 72 -26.69 -0.22 -8.38
CA ILE A 72 -25.48 0.56 -8.71
C ILE A 72 -25.31 1.77 -7.78
N ALA A 73 -26.38 2.49 -7.48
CA ALA A 73 -26.31 3.68 -6.63
C ALA A 73 -25.86 3.34 -5.22
N VAL A 74 -26.38 2.25 -4.65
CA VAL A 74 -26.00 1.75 -3.33
C VAL A 74 -24.55 1.25 -3.37
N GLY A 75 -24.17 0.45 -4.38
CA GLY A 75 -22.82 -0.07 -4.52
C GLY A 75 -21.75 1.02 -4.66
N LEU A 76 -22.00 2.02 -5.50
CA LEU A 76 -21.10 3.18 -5.63
C LEU A 76 -21.00 3.98 -4.33
N THR A 77 -22.10 4.17 -3.62
CA THR A 77 -22.08 4.85 -2.31
C THR A 77 -21.24 4.09 -1.30
N ILE A 78 -21.42 2.78 -1.19
CA ILE A 78 -20.62 1.91 -0.29
C ILE A 78 -19.15 1.97 -0.70
N PHE A 79 -18.85 1.87 -2.00
CA PHE A 79 -17.49 1.96 -2.50
C PHE A 79 -16.81 3.28 -2.15
N ILE A 80 -17.51 4.41 -2.30
CA ILE A 80 -16.98 5.73 -1.94
C ILE A 80 -16.69 5.79 -0.43
N ILE A 81 -17.60 5.30 0.40
CA ILE A 81 -17.40 5.26 1.85
C ILE A 81 -16.16 4.43 2.21
N ILE A 82 -16.05 3.22 1.68
CA ILE A 82 -14.88 2.34 1.92
C ILE A 82 -13.59 3.02 1.44
N SER A 83 -13.59 3.63 0.25
CA SER A 83 -12.44 4.34 -0.31
C SER A 83 -12.01 5.52 0.55
N VAL A 84 -12.97 6.32 1.04
CA VAL A 84 -12.69 7.46 1.93
C VAL A 84 -12.12 6.96 3.27
N VAL A 85 -12.71 5.93 3.87
CA VAL A 85 -12.21 5.34 5.11
C VAL A 85 -10.79 4.78 4.92
N ASN A 86 -10.57 4.02 3.86
CA ASN A 86 -9.23 3.49 3.53
C ASN A 86 -8.21 4.63 3.37
N PHE A 87 -8.53 5.66 2.62
CA PHE A 87 -7.63 6.79 2.40
C PHE A 87 -7.37 7.59 3.69
N LEU A 88 -8.40 7.97 4.43
CA LEU A 88 -8.25 8.82 5.61
C LEU A 88 -7.70 8.07 6.82
N VAL A 89 -8.20 6.88 7.08
CA VAL A 89 -7.86 6.13 8.30
C VAL A 89 -6.63 5.27 8.08
N VAL A 90 -6.61 4.44 7.05
CA VAL A 90 -5.50 3.51 6.82
C VAL A 90 -4.30 4.26 6.25
N THR A 91 -4.45 4.96 5.13
CA THR A 91 -3.31 5.57 4.42
C THR A 91 -2.72 6.75 5.19
N LYS A 92 -3.52 7.75 5.57
CA LYS A 92 -3.04 8.89 6.36
C LYS A 92 -2.68 8.53 7.79
N GLY A 93 -3.41 7.59 8.40
CA GLY A 93 -3.14 7.14 9.76
C GLY A 93 -1.80 6.40 9.85
N SER A 94 -1.54 5.44 8.98
CA SER A 94 -0.29 4.68 8.94
C SER A 94 0.92 5.57 8.60
N GLU A 95 0.77 6.52 7.66
CA GLU A 95 1.80 7.52 7.35
C GLU A 95 2.20 8.31 8.59
N ARG A 96 1.21 8.81 9.34
CA ARG A 96 1.48 9.61 10.54
C ARG A 96 2.17 8.82 11.63
N VAL A 97 1.74 7.60 11.87
CA VAL A 97 2.37 6.70 12.86
C VAL A 97 3.83 6.42 12.49
N ALA A 98 4.08 6.10 11.23
CA ALA A 98 5.43 5.80 10.75
C ALA A 98 6.35 7.03 10.76
N GLU A 99 5.86 8.20 10.34
CA GLU A 99 6.60 9.45 10.40
C GLU A 99 7.03 9.78 11.83
N VAL A 100 6.10 9.68 12.78
CA VAL A 100 6.37 9.96 14.20
C VAL A 100 7.35 8.95 14.77
N ALA A 101 7.18 7.65 14.50
CA ALA A 101 8.10 6.60 14.96
C ALA A 101 9.52 6.78 14.40
N ALA A 102 9.64 7.08 13.10
CA ALA A 102 10.92 7.34 12.46
C ALA A 102 11.59 8.59 13.06
N ARG A 103 10.84 9.67 13.25
CA ARG A 103 11.35 10.90 13.84
C ARG A 103 11.86 10.69 15.25
N PHE A 104 11.10 10.05 16.13
CA PHE A 104 11.55 9.77 17.51
C PHE A 104 12.82 8.91 17.52
N SER A 105 12.93 7.91 16.66
CA SER A 105 14.11 7.07 16.56
C SER A 105 15.34 7.86 16.08
N LEU A 106 15.17 8.71 15.06
CA LEU A 106 16.25 9.53 14.48
C LEU A 106 16.69 10.65 15.44
N ASP A 107 15.74 11.35 16.06
CA ASP A 107 16.04 12.43 17.01
C ASP A 107 16.73 11.90 18.29
N GLY A 108 16.48 10.66 18.68
CA GLY A 108 17.15 10.01 19.81
C GLY A 108 18.57 9.53 19.53
N MET A 109 19.01 9.48 18.27
CA MET A 109 20.31 8.93 17.88
C MET A 109 21.52 9.66 18.46
N PRO A 110 21.60 11.00 18.46
CA PRO A 110 22.73 11.69 19.09
C PRO A 110 22.90 11.34 20.56
N GLY A 111 21.77 11.20 21.29
CA GLY A 111 21.78 10.77 22.70
C GLY A 111 22.30 9.34 22.86
N LYS A 112 21.87 8.40 22.02
CA LYS A 112 22.37 7.02 22.02
C LYS A 112 23.86 6.96 21.68
N GLN A 113 24.35 7.76 20.73
CA GLN A 113 25.77 7.84 20.39
C GLN A 113 26.59 8.39 21.57
N MET A 114 26.13 9.48 22.21
CA MET A 114 26.80 10.02 23.41
C MET A 114 26.83 9.04 24.56
N SER A 115 25.79 8.25 24.76
CA SER A 115 25.78 7.19 25.77
C SER A 115 26.83 6.13 25.49
N ILE A 116 26.97 5.66 24.24
CA ILE A 116 28.01 4.69 23.86
C ILE A 116 29.42 5.25 24.10
N ASP A 117 29.63 6.54 23.78
CA ASP A 117 30.92 7.20 24.00
C ASP A 117 31.24 7.38 25.48
N SER A 118 30.22 7.68 26.29
CA SER A 118 30.36 7.76 27.77
C SER A 118 30.72 6.40 28.39
N ASP A 119 30.00 5.33 27.99
CA ASP A 119 30.25 3.97 28.45
C ASP A 119 31.69 3.51 28.09
N LEU A 120 32.13 3.86 26.88
CA LEU A 120 33.49 3.55 26.43
C LEU A 120 34.56 4.30 27.27
N ARG A 121 34.35 5.60 27.52
CA ARG A 121 35.28 6.41 28.34
C ARG A 121 35.31 5.97 29.82
N ALA A 122 34.16 5.52 30.32
CA ALA A 122 34.05 4.99 31.70
C ALA A 122 34.63 3.57 31.86
N GLY A 123 35.05 2.93 30.74
CA GLY A 123 35.57 1.57 30.76
C GLY A 123 34.51 0.49 30.95
N LEU A 124 33.21 0.85 30.88
CA LEU A 124 32.08 -0.09 31.01
C LEU A 124 31.94 -1.02 29.82
N ILE A 125 32.37 -0.57 28.64
CA ILE A 125 32.42 -1.35 27.42
C ILE A 125 33.80 -1.23 26.77
N ASN A 126 34.18 -2.25 26.01
CA ASN A 126 35.40 -2.23 25.21
C ASN A 126 35.16 -1.61 23.84
N GLN A 127 36.27 -1.32 23.11
CA GLN A 127 36.20 -0.68 21.79
C GLN A 127 35.46 -1.51 20.74
N SER A 128 35.56 -2.85 20.83
CA SER A 128 34.83 -3.74 19.87
C SER A 128 33.33 -3.67 20.11
N THR A 129 32.88 -3.67 21.37
CA THR A 129 31.46 -3.52 21.75
C THR A 129 30.91 -2.15 21.33
N ALA A 130 31.68 -1.08 21.56
CA ALA A 130 31.31 0.27 21.13
C ALA A 130 31.13 0.35 19.61
N LYS A 131 32.06 -0.24 18.83
CA LYS A 131 31.95 -0.32 17.38
C LYS A 131 30.71 -1.10 16.93
N GLN A 132 30.41 -2.23 17.58
CA GLN A 132 29.22 -3.03 17.27
C GLN A 132 27.94 -2.27 17.56
N ARG A 133 27.83 -1.59 18.74
CA ARG A 133 26.66 -0.79 19.11
C ARG A 133 26.43 0.37 18.13
N ARG A 134 27.51 1.06 17.69
CA ARG A 134 27.40 2.12 16.67
C ARG A 134 26.93 1.58 15.31
N ALA A 135 27.45 0.43 14.87
CA ALA A 135 27.01 -0.19 13.62
C ALA A 135 25.54 -0.63 13.67
N THR A 136 25.06 -1.10 14.82
CA THR A 136 23.64 -1.43 15.02
C THR A 136 22.80 -0.16 14.95
N LEU A 137 23.22 0.91 15.61
CA LEU A 137 22.52 2.20 15.58
C LEU A 137 22.43 2.80 14.17
N GLU A 138 23.50 2.67 13.40
CA GLU A 138 23.51 3.08 11.98
C GLU A 138 22.50 2.29 11.13
N LYS A 139 22.44 0.97 11.32
CA LYS A 139 21.45 0.12 10.65
C LYS A 139 20.02 0.47 11.06
N GLU A 140 19.78 0.80 12.32
CA GLU A 140 18.46 1.30 12.79
C GLU A 140 18.09 2.59 12.05
N SER A 141 19.03 3.53 11.91
CA SER A 141 18.82 4.79 11.18
C SER A 141 18.43 4.55 9.72
N GLN A 142 19.20 3.71 9.04
CA GLN A 142 18.95 3.37 7.65
C GLN A 142 17.58 2.71 7.47
N LEU A 143 17.18 1.80 8.38
CA LEU A 143 15.89 1.14 8.35
C LEU A 143 14.74 2.16 8.49
N PHE A 144 14.79 3.03 9.50
CA PHE A 144 13.73 4.02 9.74
C PHE A 144 13.65 5.05 8.61
N GLY A 145 14.78 5.48 8.05
CA GLY A 145 14.80 6.35 6.88
C GLY A 145 14.21 5.69 5.63
N ALA A 146 14.53 4.42 5.40
CA ALA A 146 13.97 3.65 4.29
C ALA A 146 12.46 3.40 4.46
N MET A 147 12.00 3.16 5.70
CA MET A 147 10.57 3.00 6.02
C MET A 147 9.76 4.25 5.74
N ASP A 148 10.26 5.44 6.14
CA ASP A 148 9.58 6.70 5.85
C ASP A 148 9.39 6.91 4.34
N GLY A 149 10.43 6.62 3.56
CA GLY A 149 10.36 6.66 2.09
C GLY A 149 9.37 5.66 1.50
N ALA A 150 9.39 4.41 1.97
CA ALA A 150 8.49 3.36 1.47
C ALA A 150 7.02 3.67 1.77
N ILE A 151 6.70 4.18 2.96
CA ILE A 151 5.32 4.52 3.33
C ILE A 151 4.79 5.71 2.53
N LYS A 152 5.62 6.72 2.24
CA LYS A 152 5.24 7.81 1.34
C LYS A 152 4.93 7.31 -0.08
N PHE A 153 5.67 6.30 -0.55
CA PHE A 153 5.40 5.67 -1.84
C PHE A 153 4.07 4.92 -1.83
N VAL A 154 3.79 4.11 -0.81
CA VAL A 154 2.50 3.39 -0.64
C VAL A 154 1.32 4.36 -0.58
N LYS A 155 1.47 5.51 0.09
CA LYS A 155 0.45 6.55 0.11
C LYS A 155 0.16 7.09 -1.30
N ASN A 156 1.18 7.37 -2.08
CA ASN A 156 1.01 7.88 -3.44
C ASN A 156 0.35 6.82 -4.35
N ASP A 157 0.66 5.54 -4.16
CA ASP A 157 -0.01 4.43 -4.84
C ASP A 157 -1.50 4.35 -4.50
N ALA A 158 -1.87 4.54 -3.22
CA ALA A 158 -3.28 4.58 -2.82
C ALA A 158 -4.05 5.75 -3.48
N ILE A 159 -3.42 6.92 -3.62
CA ILE A 159 -4.00 8.07 -4.34
C ILE A 159 -4.14 7.73 -5.83
N ALA A 160 -3.11 7.13 -6.44
CA ALA A 160 -3.15 6.71 -7.84
C ALA A 160 -4.28 5.71 -8.09
N GLY A 161 -4.49 4.75 -7.18
CA GLY A 161 -5.59 3.79 -7.27
C GLY A 161 -6.97 4.47 -7.32
N LEU A 162 -7.21 5.48 -6.49
CA LEU A 162 -8.46 6.24 -6.52
C LEU A 162 -8.67 6.98 -7.86
N VAL A 163 -7.60 7.60 -8.38
CA VAL A 163 -7.65 8.29 -9.69
C VAL A 163 -7.91 7.28 -10.81
N ILE A 164 -7.23 6.14 -10.81
CA ILE A 164 -7.42 5.08 -11.81
C ILE A 164 -8.86 4.56 -11.78
N THR A 165 -9.44 4.33 -10.60
CA THR A 165 -10.84 3.89 -10.48
C THR A 165 -11.81 4.93 -11.05
N ALA A 166 -11.59 6.23 -10.80
CA ALA A 166 -12.39 7.28 -11.40
C ALA A 166 -12.26 7.32 -12.93
N VAL A 167 -11.04 7.15 -13.46
CA VAL A 167 -10.77 7.05 -14.89
C VAL A 167 -11.43 5.81 -15.49
N ASN A 168 -11.38 4.66 -14.83
CA ASN A 168 -12.03 3.43 -15.29
C ASN A 168 -13.54 3.59 -15.38
N LEU A 169 -14.15 4.24 -14.39
CA LEU A 169 -15.59 4.49 -14.37
C LEU A 169 -16.01 5.46 -15.50
N LEU A 170 -15.38 6.63 -15.57
CA LEU A 170 -15.74 7.66 -16.54
C LEU A 170 -15.33 7.26 -17.97
N GLY A 171 -14.11 6.74 -18.12
CA GLY A 171 -13.59 6.27 -19.40
C GLY A 171 -14.35 5.05 -19.90
N GLY A 172 -14.69 4.13 -19.00
CA GLY A 172 -15.53 2.97 -19.32
C GLY A 172 -16.92 3.35 -19.80
N LEU A 173 -17.58 4.31 -19.13
CA LEU A 173 -18.86 4.85 -19.62
C LEU A 173 -18.74 5.41 -21.04
N ALA A 174 -17.71 6.22 -21.29
CA ALA A 174 -17.48 6.81 -22.60
C ALA A 174 -17.22 5.72 -23.68
N VAL A 175 -16.34 4.75 -23.38
CA VAL A 175 -16.03 3.65 -24.32
C VAL A 175 -17.24 2.75 -24.53
N GLY A 176 -17.98 2.41 -23.48
CA GLY A 176 -19.19 1.58 -23.57
C GLY A 176 -20.25 2.20 -24.47
N MET A 177 -20.49 3.50 -24.31
CA MET A 177 -21.51 4.20 -25.09
C MET A 177 -21.05 4.52 -26.52
N LEU A 178 -19.79 4.96 -26.72
CA LEU A 178 -19.32 5.47 -28.00
C LEU A 178 -18.72 4.40 -28.91
N GLN A 179 -18.18 3.32 -28.37
CA GLN A 179 -17.47 2.29 -29.15
C GLN A 179 -18.16 0.92 -29.12
N LYS A 180 -18.93 0.63 -28.07
CA LYS A 180 -19.58 -0.68 -27.88
C LYS A 180 -21.11 -0.62 -28.08
N ASP A 181 -21.64 0.53 -28.47
CA ASP A 181 -23.09 0.75 -28.71
C ASP A 181 -23.97 0.36 -27.50
N MET A 182 -23.43 0.44 -26.30
CA MET A 182 -24.16 0.14 -25.06
C MET A 182 -25.09 1.30 -24.69
N SER A 183 -26.26 0.97 -24.13
CA SER A 183 -27.10 1.98 -23.51
C SER A 183 -26.37 2.52 -22.24
N PHE A 184 -26.68 3.76 -21.84
CA PHE A 184 -26.12 4.34 -20.61
C PHE A 184 -26.29 3.43 -19.39
N SER A 185 -27.46 2.81 -19.24
CA SER A 185 -27.75 1.90 -18.12
C SER A 185 -26.86 0.66 -18.13
N GLN A 186 -26.63 0.07 -19.31
CA GLN A 186 -25.74 -1.09 -19.46
C GLN A 186 -24.27 -0.73 -19.18
N ALA A 187 -23.80 0.36 -19.79
CA ALA A 187 -22.43 0.84 -19.57
C ALA A 187 -22.20 1.19 -18.09
N ALA A 188 -23.14 1.91 -17.47
CA ALA A 188 -23.07 2.25 -16.05
C ALA A 188 -23.04 1.00 -15.16
N SER A 189 -23.84 -0.03 -15.47
CA SER A 189 -23.83 -1.27 -14.68
C SER A 189 -22.49 -2.01 -14.79
N ILE A 190 -22.04 -2.29 -16.00
CA ILE A 190 -20.84 -3.07 -16.25
C ILE A 190 -19.60 -2.37 -15.71
N TYR A 191 -19.37 -1.12 -16.10
CA TYR A 191 -18.16 -0.39 -15.70
C TYR A 191 -18.15 0.00 -14.22
N SER A 192 -19.31 0.17 -13.56
CA SER A 192 -19.37 0.34 -12.10
C SER A 192 -18.95 -0.93 -11.38
N ILE A 193 -19.47 -2.10 -11.78
CA ILE A 193 -19.11 -3.39 -11.18
C ILE A 193 -17.60 -3.64 -11.34
N LEU A 194 -17.06 -3.48 -12.54
CA LEU A 194 -15.66 -3.73 -12.83
C LEU A 194 -14.74 -2.74 -12.11
N SER A 195 -15.08 -1.43 -12.10
CA SER A 195 -14.26 -0.41 -11.44
C SER A 195 -14.29 -0.52 -9.91
N VAL A 196 -15.44 -0.85 -9.34
CA VAL A 196 -15.60 -1.11 -7.90
C VAL A 196 -14.83 -2.38 -7.51
N GLY A 197 -14.93 -3.44 -8.30
CA GLY A 197 -14.19 -4.67 -8.07
C GLY A 197 -12.67 -4.46 -8.13
N ASP A 198 -12.17 -3.78 -9.17
CA ASP A 198 -10.74 -3.47 -9.33
C ASP A 198 -10.20 -2.57 -8.20
N GLY A 199 -11.00 -1.63 -7.73
CA GLY A 199 -10.61 -0.71 -6.66
C GLY A 199 -10.63 -1.32 -5.25
N LEU A 200 -11.25 -2.49 -5.06
CA LEU A 200 -11.34 -3.18 -3.76
C LEU A 200 -10.42 -4.39 -3.66
N VAL A 201 -9.98 -4.95 -4.76
CA VAL A 201 -9.05 -6.09 -4.84
C VAL A 201 -7.61 -5.61 -4.90
#